data_97e55e487340b0ae9717b198890ccfc5
#
_entry.id   97e55e487340b0ae9717b198890ccfc5
#
_cell.length_a   1.000
_cell.length_b   1.000
_cell.length_c   1.000
_cell.angle_alpha   90.00
_cell.angle_beta   90.00
_cell.angle_gamma   90.00
#
_symmetry.space_group_name_H-M   'P 1'
#
loop_
_entity.id
_entity.type
_entity.pdbx_description
1 polymer ?
#
loop_
_entity_poly.entity_id
_entity_poly.type
_entity_poly.pdbx_seq_one_letter_code
_entity_poly.pdbx_strand_id
1 'polypeptide(L)'
;MAEPNLFSLSGLNQLSTGIGWYSFSGLIAASTNAKPVIRVNNTGQRDSMITVSFAGAVNLADLTTGNDSVIALLLGGVTIFQNKVQTLPATGPWSNTEFSLFIPKNSTLLINVTDTTTVGKHTTMVRAYYV
;
A
#
# COMPACT_ATOMS: atom_id res chain seq x y z
N MET A 1 -4.09 -26.32 -11.40
CA MET A 1 -3.77 -24.94 -11.01
C MET A 1 -5.06 -24.18 -10.72
N ALA A 2 -5.09 -23.50 -9.62
CA ALA A 2 -6.23 -22.65 -9.34
C ALA A 2 -6.22 -21.44 -10.27
N GLU A 3 -7.35 -21.11 -10.82
CA GLU A 3 -7.50 -19.86 -11.56
C GLU A 3 -7.34 -18.67 -10.60
N PRO A 4 -6.81 -17.54 -11.08
CA PRO A 4 -6.79 -16.33 -10.27
C PRO A 4 -8.21 -15.90 -9.88
N ASN A 5 -8.37 -15.56 -8.64
CA ASN A 5 -9.63 -15.03 -8.12
C ASN A 5 -9.44 -13.54 -7.82
N LEU A 6 -10.23 -12.72 -8.48
CA LEU A 6 -10.27 -11.29 -8.19
C LEU A 6 -11.49 -11.01 -7.31
N PHE A 7 -11.24 -10.43 -6.15
CA PHE A 7 -12.32 -10.04 -5.25
C PHE A 7 -11.98 -8.74 -4.53
N SER A 8 -13.03 -8.06 -4.11
CA SER A 8 -12.92 -6.79 -3.40
C SER A 8 -13.09 -7.02 -1.90
N LEU A 9 -12.15 -6.51 -1.12
CA LEU A 9 -12.20 -6.54 0.34
C LEU A 9 -12.32 -5.10 0.83
N SER A 10 -13.51 -4.72 1.32
CA SER A 10 -13.78 -3.35 1.80
C SER A 10 -13.47 -2.28 0.75
N GLY A 11 -13.79 -2.55 -0.51
CA GLY A 11 -13.50 -1.66 -1.63
C GLY A 11 -12.07 -1.76 -2.17
N LEU A 12 -11.23 -2.61 -1.59
CA LEU A 12 -9.86 -2.84 -2.03
C LEU A 12 -9.77 -4.15 -2.82
N ASN A 13 -8.89 -4.20 -3.79
CA ASN A 13 -8.80 -5.31 -4.73
C ASN A 13 -7.69 -6.28 -4.36
N GLN A 14 -7.97 -7.56 -4.48
CA GLN A 14 -6.99 -8.63 -4.27
C GLN A 14 -7.16 -9.70 -5.33
N LEU A 15 -6.04 -10.14 -5.90
CA LEU A 15 -5.96 -11.24 -6.84
C LEU A 15 -5.14 -12.36 -6.21
N SER A 16 -5.71 -13.56 -6.12
CA SER A 16 -5.06 -14.70 -5.49
C SER A 16 -4.74 -15.78 -6.52
N THR A 17 -3.55 -16.36 -6.42
CA THR A 17 -3.09 -17.47 -7.29
C THR A 17 -2.53 -18.59 -6.43
N GLY A 18 -2.14 -19.71 -7.07
CA GLY A 18 -1.52 -20.83 -6.37
C GLY A 18 -0.13 -20.55 -5.81
N ILE A 19 0.56 -19.50 -6.30
CA ILE A 19 1.94 -19.16 -5.89
C ILE A 19 2.00 -17.93 -4.99
N GLY A 20 0.92 -17.17 -4.88
CA GLY A 20 0.88 -15.96 -4.08
C GLY A 20 -0.39 -15.17 -4.28
N TRP A 21 -0.32 -13.90 -3.93
CA TRP A 21 -1.45 -13.00 -4.07
C TRP A 21 -0.95 -11.59 -4.40
N TYR A 22 -1.86 -10.78 -4.87
CA TYR A 22 -1.61 -9.41 -5.31
C TYR A 22 -2.75 -8.53 -4.84
N SER A 23 -2.43 -7.33 -4.36
CA SER A 23 -3.44 -6.37 -3.93
C SER A 23 -3.01 -4.95 -4.33
N PHE A 24 -3.97 -4.11 -4.63
CA PHE A 24 -3.70 -2.75 -5.07
C PHE A 24 -4.80 -1.80 -4.61
N SER A 25 -4.41 -0.55 -4.36
CA SER A 25 -5.33 0.48 -3.90
C SER A 25 -6.04 1.21 -5.03
N GLY A 26 -5.42 1.26 -6.21
CA GLY A 26 -5.76 2.27 -7.21
C GLY A 26 -5.23 3.64 -6.81
N LEU A 27 -5.57 4.65 -7.58
CA LEU A 27 -5.15 6.02 -7.33
C LEU A 27 -6.04 6.67 -6.27
N ILE A 28 -5.44 7.15 -5.19
CA ILE A 28 -6.13 7.67 -4.02
C ILE A 28 -5.69 9.10 -3.76
N ALA A 29 -6.64 9.98 -3.44
CA ALA A 29 -6.34 11.35 -3.05
C ALA A 29 -5.66 11.37 -1.67
N ALA A 30 -4.66 12.23 -1.53
CA ALA A 30 -3.95 12.42 -0.28
C ALA A 30 -4.91 12.88 0.83
N SER A 31 -4.69 12.40 2.05
CA SER A 31 -5.52 12.73 3.20
C SER A 31 -4.65 12.91 4.44
N THR A 32 -4.95 13.93 5.24
CA THR A 32 -4.29 14.16 6.52
C THR A 32 -4.76 13.22 7.63
N ASN A 33 -5.83 12.47 7.39
CA ASN A 33 -6.28 11.41 8.26
C ASN A 33 -5.71 10.07 7.78
N ALA A 34 -5.39 9.18 8.71
CA ALA A 34 -4.98 7.82 8.36
C ALA A 34 -6.07 7.14 7.54
N LYS A 35 -5.71 6.70 6.33
CA LYS A 35 -6.66 6.12 5.39
C LYS A 35 -6.21 4.73 4.99
N PRO A 36 -7.07 3.71 5.13
CA PRO A 36 -6.73 2.38 4.68
C PRO A 36 -6.64 2.35 3.15
N VAL A 37 -5.53 1.87 2.63
CA VAL A 37 -5.30 1.77 1.18
C VAL A 37 -5.23 0.34 0.70
N ILE A 38 -4.82 -0.59 1.57
CA ILE A 38 -4.80 -2.02 1.31
C ILE A 38 -5.39 -2.72 2.54
N ARG A 39 -6.31 -3.65 2.31
CA ARG A 39 -6.83 -4.51 3.36
C ARG A 39 -6.92 -5.93 2.83
N VAL A 40 -6.22 -6.84 3.49
CA VAL A 40 -6.24 -8.26 3.19
C VAL A 40 -6.70 -8.99 4.45
N ASN A 41 -7.93 -9.48 4.45
CA ASN A 41 -8.51 -10.12 5.64
C ASN A 41 -7.93 -11.50 5.93
N ASN A 42 -7.33 -12.12 4.92
CA ASN A 42 -6.67 -13.41 5.08
C ASN A 42 -5.53 -13.49 4.07
N THR A 43 -4.31 -13.56 4.56
CA THR A 43 -3.11 -13.63 3.74
C THR A 43 -2.87 -15.03 3.14
N GLY A 44 -3.81 -15.95 3.33
CA GLY A 44 -3.72 -17.32 2.83
C GLY A 44 -3.20 -18.28 3.88
N GLN A 45 -3.08 -19.56 3.48
CA GLN A 45 -2.71 -20.64 4.39
C GLN A 45 -1.22 -20.93 4.44
N ARG A 46 -0.42 -20.12 3.77
CA ARG A 46 1.03 -20.22 3.75
C ARG A 46 1.63 -18.87 4.09
N ASP A 47 2.80 -18.91 4.71
CA ASP A 47 3.58 -17.71 4.95
C ASP A 47 3.93 -17.05 3.62
N SER A 48 4.08 -15.75 3.59
CA SER A 48 4.34 -14.98 2.38
C SER A 48 5.49 -14.01 2.59
N MET A 49 6.28 -13.83 1.54
CA MET A 49 7.15 -12.67 1.40
C MET A 49 6.40 -11.64 0.58
N ILE A 50 6.16 -10.47 1.11
CA ILE A 50 5.48 -9.40 0.39
C ILE A 50 6.46 -8.32 -0.03
N THR A 51 6.16 -7.69 -1.17
CA THR A 51 6.81 -6.47 -1.62
C THR A 51 5.75 -5.40 -1.75
N VAL A 52 5.92 -4.32 -1.00
CA VAL A 52 5.01 -3.17 -1.02
C VAL A 52 5.64 -2.09 -1.88
N SER A 53 4.92 -1.65 -2.89
CA SER A 53 5.35 -0.55 -3.77
C SER A 53 4.39 0.63 -3.57
N PHE A 54 4.96 1.79 -3.33
CA PHE A 54 4.21 3.03 -3.14
C PHE A 54 4.73 4.08 -4.11
N ALA A 55 3.81 4.78 -4.76
CA ALA A 55 4.14 5.91 -5.61
C ALA A 55 3.21 7.08 -5.29
N GLY A 56 3.80 8.23 -4.97
CA GLY A 56 3.06 9.44 -4.68
C GLY A 56 3.38 10.55 -5.65
N ALA A 57 2.46 11.48 -5.79
CA ALA A 57 2.63 12.67 -6.61
C ALA A 57 2.05 13.88 -5.92
N VAL A 58 2.70 15.02 -6.08
CA VAL A 58 2.10 16.32 -5.73
C VAL A 58 1.14 16.76 -6.81
N ASN A 59 0.27 17.70 -6.48
CA ASN A 59 -0.58 18.33 -7.46
C ASN A 59 0.27 19.13 -8.46
N LEU A 60 0.19 18.79 -9.74
CA LEU A 60 0.94 19.47 -10.79
C LEU A 60 0.53 20.93 -10.97
N ALA A 61 -0.66 21.31 -10.53
CA ALA A 61 -1.11 22.72 -10.55
C ALA A 61 -0.51 23.55 -9.41
N ASP A 62 -0.03 22.88 -8.34
CA ASP A 62 0.66 23.51 -7.21
C ASP A 62 2.00 22.82 -6.98
N LEU A 63 3.04 23.34 -7.61
CA LEU A 63 4.39 22.80 -7.52
C LEU A 63 5.19 23.37 -6.34
N THR A 64 4.55 24.12 -5.45
CA THR A 64 5.23 24.70 -4.28
C THR A 64 5.01 23.89 -3.01
N THR A 65 3.97 23.07 -2.97
CA THR A 65 3.60 22.30 -1.78
C THR A 65 4.07 20.84 -1.91
N GLY A 66 4.99 20.45 -1.05
CA GLY A 66 5.38 19.05 -0.92
C GLY A 66 4.40 18.26 -0.09
N ASN A 67 4.55 16.94 -0.12
CA ASN A 67 3.74 16.02 0.67
C ASN A 67 4.63 14.94 1.28
N ASP A 68 4.45 14.69 2.59
CA ASP A 68 5.05 13.56 3.25
C ASP A 68 3.96 12.51 3.48
N SER A 69 4.19 11.31 2.99
CA SER A 69 3.27 10.19 3.18
C SER A 69 3.89 9.20 4.14
N VAL A 70 3.19 8.93 5.24
CA VAL A 70 3.59 7.89 6.19
C VAL A 70 2.78 6.64 5.89
N ILE A 71 3.48 5.58 5.50
CA ILE A 71 2.90 4.28 5.21
C ILE A 71 3.06 3.41 6.44
N ALA A 72 1.97 2.95 7.00
CA ALA A 72 1.97 2.09 8.18
C ALA A 72 1.38 0.72 7.81
N LEU A 73 2.09 -0.34 8.14
CA LEU A 73 1.62 -1.70 8.00
C LEU A 73 1.19 -2.24 9.35
N LEU A 74 -0.05 -2.72 9.42
CA LEU A 74 -0.62 -3.33 10.61
C LEU A 74 -0.91 -4.79 10.35
N LEU A 75 -0.52 -5.63 11.28
CA LEU A 75 -0.79 -7.06 11.24
C LEU A 75 -1.60 -7.42 12.47
N GLY A 76 -2.83 -7.89 12.27
CA GLY A 76 -3.75 -8.15 13.38
C GLY A 76 -4.03 -6.92 14.22
N GLY A 77 -4.04 -5.73 13.63
CA GLY A 77 -4.27 -4.47 14.33
C GLY A 77 -3.04 -3.85 14.99
N VAL A 78 -1.88 -4.51 14.91
CA VAL A 78 -0.63 -4.01 15.49
C VAL A 78 0.26 -3.47 14.39
N THR A 79 0.74 -2.25 14.55
CA THR A 79 1.68 -1.64 13.61
C THR A 79 3.02 -2.37 13.69
N ILE A 80 3.42 -3.00 12.60
CA ILE A 80 4.68 -3.76 12.52
C ILE A 80 5.77 -3.01 11.76
N PHE A 81 5.40 -2.02 10.97
CA PHE A 81 6.35 -1.29 10.13
C PHE A 81 5.78 0.07 9.75
N GLN A 82 6.64 1.07 9.69
CA GLN A 82 6.30 2.39 9.15
C GLN A 82 7.41 2.87 8.23
N ASN A 83 7.04 3.56 7.18
CA ASN A 83 7.97 4.22 6.29
C ASN A 83 7.41 5.58 5.88
N LYS A 84 8.30 6.54 5.67
CA LYS A 84 7.94 7.89 5.24
C LYS A 84 8.48 8.14 3.84
N VAL A 85 7.61 8.58 2.96
CA VAL A 85 7.96 8.97 1.61
C VAL A 85 7.70 10.47 1.46
N GLN A 86 8.74 11.20 1.09
CA GLN A 86 8.67 12.63 0.88
C GLN A 86 8.60 12.92 -0.61
N THR A 87 7.57 13.62 -1.04
CA THR A 87 7.40 14.08 -2.40
C THR A 87 7.56 15.59 -2.44
N LEU A 88 8.66 16.05 -3.04
CA LEU A 88 9.01 17.46 -3.11
C LEU A 88 8.93 17.95 -4.55
N PRO A 89 8.26 19.09 -4.81
CA PRO A 89 8.19 19.65 -6.15
C PRO A 89 9.55 19.96 -6.75
N ALA A 90 10.52 20.39 -5.92
CA ALA A 90 11.87 20.75 -6.36
C ALA A 90 12.67 19.55 -6.89
N THR A 91 12.36 18.34 -6.46
CA THR A 91 13.03 17.10 -6.90
C THR A 91 12.24 16.33 -7.94
N GLY A 92 11.08 16.86 -8.33
CA GLY A 92 10.14 16.26 -9.26
C GLY A 92 8.81 15.98 -8.58
N PRO A 93 7.71 15.99 -9.34
CA PRO A 93 6.38 15.83 -8.76
C PRO A 93 6.04 14.39 -8.34
N TRP A 94 6.96 13.44 -8.57
CA TRP A 94 6.75 12.02 -8.31
C TRP A 94 7.78 11.50 -7.33
N SER A 95 7.35 10.62 -6.45
CA SER A 95 8.23 9.90 -5.55
C SER A 95 7.73 8.47 -5.39
N ASN A 96 8.65 7.52 -5.29
CA ASN A 96 8.28 6.12 -5.09
C ASN A 96 9.20 5.46 -4.08
N THR A 97 8.71 4.38 -3.50
CA THR A 97 9.50 3.52 -2.61
C THR A 97 9.02 2.09 -2.73
N GLU A 98 9.90 1.16 -2.43
CA GLU A 98 9.59 -0.26 -2.40
C GLU A 98 10.32 -0.89 -1.23
N PHE A 99 9.63 -1.78 -0.50
CA PHE A 99 10.21 -2.52 0.60
C PHE A 99 9.56 -3.89 0.72
N SER A 100 10.27 -4.83 1.34
CA SER A 100 9.82 -6.22 1.47
C SER A 100 9.75 -6.63 2.93
N LEU A 101 8.75 -7.43 3.25
CA LEU A 101 8.50 -7.95 4.60
C LEU A 101 8.01 -9.40 4.52
N PHE A 102 8.30 -10.15 5.58
CA PHE A 102 7.72 -11.47 5.78
C PHE A 102 6.38 -11.34 6.52
N ILE A 103 5.36 -12.01 6.03
CA ILE A 103 4.01 -12.00 6.61
C ILE A 103 3.59 -13.44 6.91
N PRO A 104 3.18 -13.75 8.14
CA PRO A 104 2.70 -15.08 8.48
C PRO A 104 1.36 -15.40 7.82
N LYS A 105 1.10 -16.68 7.67
CA LYS A 105 -0.17 -17.18 7.15
C LYS A 105 -1.34 -16.77 8.05
N ASN A 106 -2.54 -16.76 7.48
CA ASN A 106 -3.81 -16.53 8.18
C ASN A 106 -3.82 -15.20 8.96
N SER A 107 -3.20 -14.17 8.39
CA SER A 107 -3.11 -12.87 9.03
C SER A 107 -3.99 -11.85 8.33
N THR A 108 -4.44 -10.86 9.07
CA THR A 108 -5.09 -9.68 8.52
C THR A 108 -4.05 -8.59 8.35
N LEU A 109 -3.80 -8.19 7.10
CA LEU A 109 -2.89 -7.13 6.76
C LEU A 109 -3.66 -5.87 6.42
N LEU A 110 -3.30 -4.77 7.06
CA LEU A 110 -3.84 -3.45 6.77
C LEU A 110 -2.68 -2.50 6.47
N ILE A 111 -2.78 -1.76 5.39
CA ILE A 111 -1.83 -0.69 5.08
C ILE A 111 -2.59 0.63 5.12
N ASN A 112 -2.17 1.53 6.00
CA ASN A 112 -2.70 2.88 6.10
C ASN A 112 -1.68 3.86 5.55
N VAL A 113 -2.17 4.95 4.96
CA VAL A 113 -1.33 6.07 4.55
C VAL A 113 -1.89 7.34 5.16
N THR A 114 -1.01 8.11 5.77
CA THR A 114 -1.32 9.44 6.33
C THR A 114 -0.43 10.46 5.64
N ASP A 115 -1.03 11.48 5.06
CA ASP A 115 -0.32 12.53 4.35
C ASP A 115 -0.26 13.81 5.19
N THR A 116 0.73 14.67 4.92
CA THR A 116 0.83 15.97 5.58
C THR A 116 -0.03 17.04 4.91
N THR A 117 -0.46 16.81 3.68
CA THR A 117 -1.34 17.71 2.93
C THR A 117 -2.45 16.93 2.26
N THR A 118 -3.44 17.64 1.73
CA THR A 118 -4.51 17.04 0.93
C THR A 118 -4.29 17.20 -0.57
N VAL A 119 -3.16 17.78 -0.97
CA VAL A 119 -2.81 17.93 -2.38
C VAL A 119 -2.05 16.71 -2.85
N GLY A 120 -2.30 16.30 -4.09
CA GLY A 120 -1.66 15.14 -4.68
C GLY A 120 -2.44 13.85 -4.53
N LYS A 121 -1.86 12.79 -5.04
CA LYS A 121 -2.45 11.46 -5.08
C LYS A 121 -1.36 10.42 -4.89
N HIS A 122 -1.75 9.22 -4.50
CA HIS A 122 -0.81 8.10 -4.36
C HIS A 122 -1.48 6.79 -4.73
N THR A 123 -0.66 5.81 -4.99
CA THR A 123 -1.08 4.43 -5.25
C THR A 123 -0.18 3.47 -4.50
N THR A 124 -0.76 2.39 -4.02
CA THR A 124 -0.05 1.36 -3.27
C THR A 124 -0.35 0.00 -3.88
N MET A 125 0.67 -0.82 -3.97
CA MET A 125 0.61 -2.14 -4.56
C MET A 125 1.34 -3.13 -3.67
N VAL A 126 0.79 -4.34 -3.51
CA VAL A 126 1.44 -5.41 -2.76
C VAL A 126 1.52 -6.65 -3.65
N ARG A 127 2.72 -7.18 -3.78
CA ARG A 127 2.97 -8.49 -4.40
C ARG A 127 3.40 -9.45 -3.31
N ALA A 128 2.82 -10.63 -3.28
CA ALA A 128 3.14 -11.64 -2.29
C ALA A 128 3.44 -12.98 -2.95
N TYR A 129 4.49 -13.64 -2.46
CA TYR A 129 4.84 -15.00 -2.84
C TYR A 129 4.79 -15.88 -1.62
N TYR A 130 4.17 -17.03 -1.75
CA TYR A 130 4.19 -18.06 -0.70
C TYR A 130 5.60 -18.63 -0.57
N VAL A 131 6.00 -18.78 0.66
CA VAL A 131 7.32 -19.34 1.01
C VAL A 131 7.19 -20.60 1.85
#